data_3a878ffe6970c574fa02ef89e503edfb
#
_entry.id   3a878ffe6970c574fa02ef89e503edfb
#
_cell.length_a   1.000
_cell.length_b   1.000
_cell.length_c   1.000
_cell.angle_alpha   90.00
_cell.angle_beta   90.00
_cell.angle_gamma   90.00
#
_symmetry.space_group_name_H-M   'P 1'
#
loop_
_entity.id
_entity.type
_entity.pdbx_description
1 polymer ?
#
loop_
_entity_poly.entity_id
_entity_poly.type
_entity_poly.pdbx_seq_one_letter_code
_entity_poly.pdbx_strand_id
1 'polypeptide(L)'
;ITKIEIKNLFGIKEYRQGGNSVELTGTNGEGKTSVLDAIKYALTNKSTRDYIVHKGETEGEIIVETDTGLSIDRKARINKADYKSVKMNGVEVNGPEAFLRDLFTPLQLNPIEFMSMDKKQQNAIILDMIEYPWDMNKIREWFGEIPAWVNYEQNILSVLNDIQSENGEYYQNRRNIDRDIRNKKAFVEDIAASLPSGYEADKWRNANVGDIYREIERITHENSVIEKAKQMLDNRNNKMRKFQADLEIEKAAIESELGQRSAQITEEITRLEGQIATLRQEQSGLESKKADKIQIAESNYRASVASFESECAEYEPYADKELQDVTEIQQRAKSIEDMKAHLNEYDRMVKLQNDISDLQVQSQDMTDKIEKARTLPGEILANCTIPINGLSVENGIPLIHGLPVSNLSEGEKLDLCIDVAVQKPNALNIILIDGAEKLATDLREKLYAKCKEKGLQFIATRTTDENKFTIVEF
;
A
#
# COMPACT_ATOMS: atom_id res chain seq x y z
N ILE A 1 44.61 6.11 36.70
CA ILE A 1 44.20 6.87 37.89
C ILE A 1 45.39 6.86 38.87
N THR A 2 45.77 8.01 39.42
CA THR A 2 46.90 8.15 40.36
C THR A 2 46.44 8.22 41.81
N LYS A 3 45.19 8.59 42.03
CA LYS A 3 44.63 8.73 43.38
C LYS A 3 43.14 8.48 43.40
N ILE A 4 42.65 7.72 44.35
CA ILE A 4 41.25 7.57 44.75
C ILE A 4 41.15 7.81 46.24
N GLU A 5 40.30 8.76 46.62
CA GLU A 5 39.92 8.97 48.02
C GLU A 5 38.40 8.92 48.14
N ILE A 6 37.85 8.02 48.98
CA ILE A 6 36.43 7.87 49.26
C ILE A 6 36.19 8.08 50.73
N LYS A 7 35.21 8.93 51.07
CA LYS A 7 34.76 9.14 52.45
C LYS A 7 33.23 9.07 52.52
N ASN A 8 32.71 8.31 53.47
CA ASN A 8 31.29 8.23 53.79
C ASN A 8 30.35 8.01 52.59
N LEU A 9 30.77 7.20 51.63
CA LEU A 9 29.93 6.80 50.49
C LEU A 9 29.57 5.30 50.54
N PHE A 10 28.36 5.00 50.24
CA PHE A 10 27.83 3.64 50.19
C PHE A 10 28.14 2.86 51.51
N GLY A 11 28.78 1.69 51.41
CA GLY A 11 29.22 0.91 52.54
C GLY A 11 30.60 1.29 53.11
N ILE A 12 31.20 2.41 52.68
CA ILE A 12 32.59 2.79 53.00
C ILE A 12 32.63 4.03 53.87
N LYS A 13 33.35 3.97 54.96
CA LYS A 13 33.71 5.15 55.78
C LYS A 13 34.92 5.88 55.21
N GLU A 14 35.98 5.14 54.93
CA GLU A 14 37.20 5.69 54.35
C GLU A 14 37.90 4.64 53.47
N TYR A 15 38.33 5.05 52.30
CA TYR A 15 39.15 4.25 51.38
C TYR A 15 40.13 5.16 50.64
N ARG A 16 41.36 4.70 50.52
CA ARG A 16 42.40 5.40 49.75
C ARG A 16 43.20 4.42 48.95
N GLN A 17 43.47 4.77 47.71
CA GLN A 17 44.27 3.98 46.79
C GLN A 17 45.15 4.89 45.94
N GLY A 18 46.35 4.42 45.63
CA GLY A 18 47.27 5.01 44.66
C GLY A 18 47.05 4.51 43.23
N GLY A 19 48.08 4.62 42.40
CA GLY A 19 48.01 4.32 40.95
C GLY A 19 48.13 2.87 40.56
N ASN A 20 48.21 1.90 41.50
CA ASN A 20 48.40 0.48 41.16
C ASN A 20 47.05 -0.21 40.79
N SER A 21 47.13 -1.24 39.97
CA SER A 21 46.00 -2.21 39.82
C SER A 21 45.81 -2.98 41.14
N VAL A 22 44.55 -3.20 41.54
CA VAL A 22 44.23 -3.87 42.79
C VAL A 22 43.11 -4.88 42.69
N GLU A 23 43.18 -5.93 43.48
CA GLU A 23 42.07 -6.82 43.81
C GLU A 23 41.63 -6.61 45.25
N LEU A 24 40.38 -6.24 45.47
CA LEU A 24 39.76 -6.04 46.76
C LEU A 24 39.16 -7.37 47.19
N THR A 25 39.68 -8.00 48.25
CA THR A 25 39.24 -9.31 48.74
C THR A 25 38.62 -9.21 50.12
N GLY A 26 37.83 -10.21 50.50
CA GLY A 26 37.18 -10.31 51.82
C GLY A 26 35.77 -10.93 51.73
N THR A 27 35.10 -11.11 52.85
CA THR A 27 33.73 -11.65 52.91
C THR A 27 32.67 -10.68 52.35
N ASN A 28 31.47 -11.18 52.16
CA ASN A 28 30.33 -10.35 51.73
C ASN A 28 30.00 -9.28 52.79
N GLY A 29 29.71 -8.05 52.31
CA GLY A 29 29.36 -6.92 53.22
C GLY A 29 30.50 -6.01 53.60
N GLU A 30 31.75 -6.34 53.30
CA GLU A 30 32.95 -5.55 53.68
C GLU A 30 33.16 -4.26 52.81
N GLY A 31 32.25 -3.95 51.92
CA GLY A 31 32.30 -2.71 51.12
C GLY A 31 33.10 -2.81 49.83
N LYS A 32 33.57 -3.99 49.38
CA LYS A 32 34.31 -4.17 48.14
C LYS A 32 33.62 -3.56 46.89
N THR A 33 32.40 -3.99 46.63
CA THR A 33 31.58 -3.43 45.52
C THR A 33 31.26 -1.96 45.70
N SER A 34 31.19 -1.49 47.00
CA SER A 34 30.98 -0.05 47.27
C SER A 34 32.13 0.85 46.82
N VAL A 35 33.36 0.32 46.74
CA VAL A 35 34.49 1.05 46.13
C VAL A 35 34.27 1.26 44.64
N LEU A 36 33.86 0.17 43.94
CA LEU A 36 33.57 0.28 42.50
C LEU A 36 32.38 1.19 42.26
N ASP A 37 31.30 1.09 43.05
CA ASP A 37 30.12 1.96 42.92
C ASP A 37 30.48 3.44 43.15
N ALA A 38 31.39 3.76 44.09
CA ALA A 38 31.86 5.12 44.29
C ALA A 38 32.64 5.63 43.09
N ILE A 39 33.49 4.80 42.51
CA ILE A 39 34.23 5.18 41.27
C ILE A 39 33.26 5.36 40.10
N LYS A 40 32.32 4.44 39.91
CA LYS A 40 31.25 4.61 38.89
C LYS A 40 30.47 5.90 39.12
N TYR A 41 30.09 6.19 40.38
CA TYR A 41 29.41 7.44 40.71
C TYR A 41 30.25 8.68 40.37
N ALA A 42 31.54 8.67 40.66
CA ALA A 42 32.44 9.76 40.28
C ALA A 42 32.44 10.00 38.77
N LEU A 43 32.50 8.94 37.95
CA LEU A 43 32.55 8.98 36.50
C LEU A 43 31.20 9.28 35.85
N THR A 44 30.11 8.72 36.33
CA THR A 44 28.79 8.74 35.63
C THR A 44 27.78 9.70 36.25
N ASN A 45 27.97 10.14 37.48
CA ASN A 45 26.98 10.85 38.29
C ASN A 45 25.66 10.07 38.49
N LYS A 46 25.72 8.76 38.40
CA LYS A 46 24.55 7.84 38.55
C LYS A 46 24.88 6.78 39.58
N SER A 47 23.86 6.33 40.29
CA SER A 47 23.93 5.20 41.19
C SER A 47 22.75 4.27 40.99
N THR A 48 22.97 2.99 41.08
CA THR A 48 21.90 1.96 41.11
C THR A 48 21.40 1.73 42.54
N ARG A 49 22.03 2.36 43.54
CA ARG A 49 21.64 2.24 44.97
C ARG A 49 20.80 3.44 45.39
N ASP A 50 19.78 3.17 46.21
CA ASP A 50 18.86 4.19 46.74
C ASP A 50 19.58 5.21 47.67
N TYR A 51 20.64 4.77 48.37
CA TYR A 51 21.40 5.59 49.29
C TYR A 51 22.86 5.67 48.87
N ILE A 52 23.32 6.88 48.58
CA ILE A 52 24.71 7.14 48.21
C ILE A 52 25.56 7.49 49.43
N VAL A 53 25.03 8.30 50.34
CA VAL A 53 25.75 8.70 51.58
C VAL A 53 25.72 7.53 52.56
N HIS A 54 26.87 7.31 53.23
CA HIS A 54 27.01 6.24 54.24
C HIS A 54 25.99 6.41 55.39
N LYS A 55 25.45 5.33 55.88
CA LYS A 55 24.43 5.35 56.92
C LYS A 55 24.94 6.04 58.19
N GLY A 56 24.22 7.06 58.63
CA GLY A 56 24.58 7.88 59.79
C GLY A 56 25.35 9.12 59.50
N GLU A 57 25.76 9.33 58.26
CA GLU A 57 26.49 10.53 57.80
C GLU A 57 25.55 11.47 57.02
N THR A 58 25.93 12.75 56.90
CA THR A 58 25.16 13.77 56.18
C THR A 58 25.76 14.13 54.82
N GLU A 59 27.01 13.76 54.61
CA GLU A 59 27.75 14.02 53.38
C GLU A 59 28.75 12.88 53.14
N GLY A 60 28.91 12.51 51.87
CA GLY A 60 29.96 11.61 51.41
C GLY A 60 30.71 12.21 50.24
N GLU A 61 31.98 11.85 50.07
CA GLU A 61 32.88 12.46 49.07
C GLU A 61 33.68 11.39 48.36
N ILE A 62 33.93 11.64 47.06
CA ILE A 62 34.92 10.92 46.26
C ILE A 62 35.79 11.89 45.49
N ILE A 63 37.08 11.67 45.56
CA ILE A 63 38.10 12.36 44.76
C ILE A 63 38.81 11.32 43.89
N VAL A 64 38.88 11.59 42.59
CA VAL A 64 39.64 10.78 41.63
C VAL A 64 40.57 11.71 40.86
N GLU A 65 41.88 11.37 40.86
CA GLU A 65 42.89 12.08 40.10
C GLU A 65 43.59 11.13 39.14
N THR A 66 43.98 11.65 37.97
CA THR A 66 44.69 10.90 36.95
C THR A 66 46.04 11.52 36.60
N ASP A 67 46.90 10.74 36.00
CA ASP A 67 48.20 11.17 35.45
C ASP A 67 48.06 12.14 34.25
N THR A 68 46.86 12.13 33.60
CA THR A 68 46.51 13.05 32.49
C THR A 68 46.07 14.44 32.97
N GLY A 69 46.03 14.70 34.29
CA GLY A 69 45.62 15.98 34.88
C GLY A 69 44.12 16.13 35.11
N LEU A 70 43.34 15.06 34.92
CA LEU A 70 41.91 15.02 35.28
C LEU A 70 41.78 14.90 36.80
N SER A 71 40.96 15.77 37.42
CA SER A 71 40.57 15.72 38.83
C SER A 71 39.04 15.79 38.93
N ILE A 72 38.44 14.82 39.58
CA ILE A 72 37.01 14.74 39.84
C ILE A 72 36.79 14.80 41.34
N ASP A 73 36.03 15.76 41.84
CA ASP A 73 35.58 15.87 43.21
C ASP A 73 34.07 15.91 43.26
N ARG A 74 33.45 14.88 43.84
CA ARG A 74 31.99 14.79 43.99
C ARG A 74 31.63 14.59 45.48
N LYS A 75 30.62 15.34 45.92
CA LYS A 75 30.04 15.20 47.26
C LYS A 75 28.53 14.94 47.14
N ALA A 76 28.09 13.80 47.61
CA ALA A 76 26.67 13.52 47.79
C ALA A 76 26.21 14.03 49.16
N ARG A 77 25.07 14.72 49.22
CA ARG A 77 24.57 15.40 50.42
C ARG A 77 23.08 15.13 50.65
N ILE A 78 22.71 14.81 51.90
CA ILE A 78 21.31 14.47 52.23
C ILE A 78 20.38 15.71 52.21
N ASN A 79 20.83 16.84 52.75
CA ASN A 79 20.00 18.04 52.97
C ASN A 79 20.44 19.27 52.15
N LYS A 80 21.30 19.11 51.18
CA LYS A 80 21.82 20.14 50.33
C LYS A 80 21.99 19.62 48.91
N ALA A 81 22.13 20.52 47.94
CA ALA A 81 22.52 20.15 46.59
C ALA A 81 23.88 19.45 46.59
N ASP A 82 24.03 18.42 45.80
CA ASP A 82 25.29 17.74 45.59
C ASP A 82 26.34 18.72 45.05
N TYR A 83 27.59 18.49 45.44
CA TYR A 83 28.72 19.26 44.89
C TYR A 83 29.42 18.41 43.83
N LYS A 84 29.83 19.08 42.77
CA LYS A 84 30.68 18.50 41.74
C LYS A 84 31.69 19.52 41.22
N SER A 85 32.93 19.09 41.04
CA SER A 85 33.97 19.79 40.35
C SER A 85 34.71 18.79 39.46
N VAL A 86 34.85 19.10 38.20
CA VAL A 86 35.63 18.31 37.25
C VAL A 86 36.62 19.27 36.59
N LYS A 87 37.89 19.01 36.79
CA LYS A 87 38.99 19.85 36.29
C LYS A 87 39.91 19.06 35.39
N MET A 88 40.35 19.68 34.31
CA MET A 88 41.41 19.19 33.45
C MET A 88 42.59 20.17 33.53
N ASN A 89 43.74 19.69 34.01
CA ASN A 89 44.91 20.51 34.27
C ASN A 89 44.62 21.74 35.16
N GLY A 90 43.78 21.56 36.18
CA GLY A 90 43.40 22.60 37.13
C GLY A 90 42.28 23.55 36.67
N VAL A 91 41.82 23.46 35.43
CA VAL A 91 40.75 24.29 34.85
C VAL A 91 39.41 23.53 34.87
N GLU A 92 38.33 24.17 35.35
CA GLU A 92 37.00 23.61 35.35
C GLU A 92 36.50 23.26 33.93
N VAL A 93 35.92 22.07 33.77
CA VAL A 93 35.41 21.59 32.50
C VAL A 93 33.95 22.03 32.31
N ASN A 94 33.64 22.64 31.18
CA ASN A 94 32.28 22.95 30.79
C ASN A 94 31.54 21.68 30.35
N GLY A 95 30.31 21.43 30.87
CA GLY A 95 29.56 20.25 30.57
C GLY A 95 30.20 18.96 31.07
N PRO A 96 30.57 18.87 32.37
CA PRO A 96 31.41 17.81 32.92
C PRO A 96 30.86 16.40 32.70
N GLU A 97 29.55 16.22 32.66
CA GLU A 97 28.93 14.90 32.46
C GLU A 97 29.12 14.37 31.02
N ALA A 98 29.03 15.26 30.02
CA ALA A 98 29.31 14.89 28.63
C ALA A 98 30.80 14.58 28.44
N PHE A 99 31.68 15.47 28.97
CA PHE A 99 33.13 15.27 28.93
C PHE A 99 33.55 13.94 29.58
N LEU A 100 33.04 13.61 30.77
CA LEU A 100 33.38 12.37 31.45
C LEU A 100 32.88 11.14 30.66
N ARG A 101 31.67 11.20 30.10
CA ARG A 101 31.13 10.10 29.28
C ARG A 101 32.03 9.73 28.09
N ASP A 102 32.72 10.70 27.53
CA ASP A 102 33.64 10.48 26.42
C ASP A 102 34.96 9.80 26.85
N LEU A 103 35.26 9.78 28.14
CA LEU A 103 36.49 9.21 28.67
C LEU A 103 36.42 7.71 29.03
N PHE A 104 35.27 7.07 28.94
CA PHE A 104 35.12 5.64 29.24
C PHE A 104 33.97 5.01 28.43
N THR A 105 33.92 3.69 28.43
CA THR A 105 32.83 2.91 27.83
C THR A 105 32.05 2.14 28.91
N PRO A 106 30.80 1.78 28.68
CA PRO A 106 30.07 0.92 29.59
C PRO A 106 30.79 -0.41 29.87
N LEU A 107 31.51 -0.96 28.89
CA LEU A 107 32.26 -2.21 29.04
C LEU A 107 33.42 -2.13 30.03
N GLN A 108 34.05 -0.94 30.16
CA GLN A 108 35.11 -0.69 31.16
C GLN A 108 34.57 -0.68 32.58
N LEU A 109 33.29 -0.31 32.76
CA LEU A 109 32.71 -0.16 34.09
C LEU A 109 32.25 -1.49 34.71
N ASN A 110 31.92 -2.49 33.89
CA ASN A 110 31.61 -3.82 34.43
C ASN A 110 31.60 -4.93 33.35
N PRO A 111 32.74 -5.51 32.98
CA PRO A 111 32.83 -6.55 31.97
C PRO A 111 32.11 -7.85 32.38
N ILE A 112 32.10 -8.19 33.68
CA ILE A 112 31.41 -9.39 34.19
C ILE A 112 29.89 -9.24 34.08
N GLU A 113 29.36 -8.06 34.38
CA GLU A 113 27.93 -7.78 34.20
C GLU A 113 27.53 -7.87 32.72
N PHE A 114 28.35 -7.30 31.82
CA PHE A 114 28.12 -7.39 30.38
C PHE A 114 28.00 -8.86 29.91
N MET A 115 28.86 -9.76 30.42
CA MET A 115 28.78 -11.19 30.05
C MET A 115 27.45 -11.84 30.52
N SER A 116 26.91 -11.40 31.66
CA SER A 116 25.67 -11.94 32.23
C SER A 116 24.38 -11.31 31.67
N MET A 117 24.49 -10.25 30.88
CA MET A 117 23.35 -9.57 30.24
C MET A 117 22.69 -10.46 29.17
N ASP A 118 21.42 -10.22 28.94
CA ASP A 118 20.71 -10.86 27.84
C ASP A 118 21.24 -10.35 26.47
N LYS A 119 20.93 -11.10 25.43
CA LYS A 119 21.34 -10.81 24.05
C LYS A 119 20.98 -9.39 23.60
N LYS A 120 19.78 -8.90 23.99
CA LYS A 120 19.29 -7.58 23.58
C LYS A 120 20.09 -6.47 24.24
N GLN A 121 20.38 -6.61 25.52
CA GLN A 121 21.20 -5.67 26.29
C GLN A 121 22.63 -5.62 25.78
N GLN A 122 23.25 -6.78 25.54
CA GLN A 122 24.62 -6.85 24.98
C GLN A 122 24.69 -6.15 23.61
N ASN A 123 23.74 -6.42 22.72
CA ASN A 123 23.71 -5.78 21.40
C ASN A 123 23.54 -4.25 21.51
N ALA A 124 22.63 -3.79 22.38
CA ALA A 124 22.41 -2.35 22.57
C ALA A 124 23.69 -1.63 23.02
N ILE A 125 24.39 -2.20 23.98
CA ILE A 125 25.66 -1.59 24.47
C ILE A 125 26.70 -1.50 23.36
N ILE A 126 26.86 -2.55 22.55
CA ILE A 126 27.82 -2.52 21.44
C ILE A 126 27.43 -1.51 20.37
N LEU A 127 26.15 -1.45 20.02
CA LEU A 127 25.64 -0.50 19.02
C LEU A 127 25.76 0.95 19.50
N ASP A 128 25.52 1.22 20.79
CA ASP A 128 25.61 2.56 21.37
C ASP A 128 27.04 3.13 21.40
N MET A 129 28.05 2.26 21.26
CA MET A 129 29.46 2.71 21.14
C MET A 129 29.82 3.19 19.73
N ILE A 130 28.94 2.98 18.76
CA ILE A 130 29.15 3.44 17.37
C ILE A 130 28.63 4.88 17.28
N GLU A 131 29.53 5.83 17.25
CA GLU A 131 29.20 7.25 17.13
C GLU A 131 29.16 7.64 15.65
N TYR A 132 27.98 7.99 15.17
CA TYR A 132 27.76 8.56 13.85
C TYR A 132 26.89 9.80 13.96
N PRO A 133 27.35 10.97 13.45
CA PRO A 133 26.55 12.19 13.50
C PRO A 133 25.37 12.09 12.53
N TRP A 134 24.17 12.14 13.04
CA TRP A 134 22.94 12.12 12.27
C TRP A 134 21.86 12.99 12.91
N ASP A 135 20.92 13.43 12.10
CA ASP A 135 19.73 14.18 12.51
C ASP A 135 18.52 13.79 11.67
N MET A 136 17.38 14.40 11.92
CA MET A 136 16.15 14.14 11.18
C MET A 136 16.22 14.55 9.70
N ASN A 137 17.12 15.48 9.34
CA ASN A 137 17.34 15.85 7.94
C ASN A 137 18.04 14.71 7.20
N LYS A 138 18.96 14.02 7.87
CA LYS A 138 19.64 12.84 7.31
C LYS A 138 18.66 11.68 7.06
N ILE A 139 17.72 11.45 7.97
CA ILE A 139 16.65 10.46 7.78
C ILE A 139 15.80 10.82 6.56
N ARG A 140 15.40 12.10 6.45
CA ARG A 140 14.65 12.58 5.27
C ARG A 140 15.44 12.46 3.97
N GLU A 141 16.74 12.73 3.99
CA GLU A 141 17.61 12.56 2.83
C GLU A 141 17.65 11.11 2.35
N TRP A 142 17.72 10.15 3.27
CA TRP A 142 17.82 8.73 2.95
C TRP A 142 16.50 8.12 2.47
N PHE A 143 15.38 8.51 3.08
CA PHE A 143 14.08 7.85 2.87
C PHE A 143 13.02 8.73 2.20
N GLY A 144 13.33 10.01 1.91
CA GLY A 144 12.38 10.98 1.38
C GLY A 144 11.39 11.52 2.42
N GLU A 145 11.28 10.89 3.58
CA GLU A 145 10.37 11.21 4.67
C GLU A 145 11.00 10.90 6.03
N ILE A 146 10.28 11.23 7.10
CA ILE A 146 10.64 10.81 8.47
C ILE A 146 9.54 9.85 8.93
N PRO A 147 9.78 8.52 8.96
CA PRO A 147 8.80 7.54 9.43
C PRO A 147 8.34 7.80 10.86
N ALA A 148 7.03 8.10 11.04
CA ALA A 148 6.50 8.51 12.36
C ALA A 148 6.42 7.36 13.38
N TRP A 149 6.48 6.12 12.92
CA TRP A 149 6.39 4.92 13.74
C TRP A 149 7.71 4.44 14.34
N VAL A 150 8.84 5.11 13.98
CA VAL A 150 10.19 4.75 14.42
C VAL A 150 10.55 5.54 15.67
N ASN A 151 11.18 4.85 16.64
CA ASN A 151 11.76 5.53 17.80
C ASN A 151 13.14 6.10 17.43
N TYR A 152 13.28 7.41 17.46
CA TYR A 152 14.52 8.12 17.15
C TYR A 152 15.38 8.45 18.38
N GLU A 153 14.95 8.06 19.58
CA GLU A 153 15.74 8.23 20.82
C GLU A 153 16.74 7.07 21.05
N GLN A 154 17.19 6.45 19.98
CA GLN A 154 18.09 5.29 20.01
C GLN A 154 19.23 5.47 19.00
N ASN A 155 20.24 4.58 19.05
CA ASN A 155 21.34 4.58 18.09
C ASN A 155 20.83 4.45 16.65
N ILE A 156 21.49 5.14 15.71
CA ILE A 156 21.10 5.15 14.29
C ILE A 156 20.99 3.74 13.69
N LEU A 157 21.86 2.82 14.08
CA LEU A 157 21.80 1.44 13.58
C LEU A 157 20.56 0.70 14.07
N SER A 158 20.09 1.01 15.28
CA SER A 158 18.80 0.50 15.79
C SER A 158 17.62 1.14 15.05
N VAL A 159 17.67 2.43 14.75
CA VAL A 159 16.69 3.14 13.90
C VAL A 159 16.58 2.46 12.54
N LEU A 160 17.70 2.22 11.87
CA LEU A 160 17.74 1.57 10.57
C LEU A 160 17.23 0.13 10.62
N ASN A 161 17.55 -0.59 11.72
CA ASN A 161 17.02 -1.93 11.92
C ASN A 161 15.49 -1.94 12.09
N ASP A 162 14.92 -0.99 12.82
CA ASP A 162 13.46 -0.86 12.95
C ASP A 162 12.81 -0.60 11.57
N ILE A 163 13.41 0.29 10.77
CA ILE A 163 12.92 0.65 9.43
C ILE A 163 12.90 -0.57 8.49
N GLN A 164 13.96 -1.41 8.50
CA GLN A 164 14.04 -2.60 7.62
C GLN A 164 13.29 -3.81 8.15
N SER A 165 12.87 -3.80 9.43
CA SER A 165 12.32 -4.98 10.10
C SER A 165 11.01 -5.46 9.47
N GLU A 166 10.74 -6.76 9.58
CA GLU A 166 9.46 -7.35 9.15
C GLU A 166 8.25 -6.80 9.91
N ASN A 167 8.46 -6.28 11.12
CA ASN A 167 7.43 -5.63 11.93
C ASN A 167 7.26 -4.15 11.60
N GLY A 168 8.18 -3.57 10.81
CA GLY A 168 8.14 -2.17 10.39
C GLY A 168 7.02 -1.91 9.38
N GLU A 169 6.50 -0.67 9.38
CA GLU A 169 5.38 -0.30 8.50
C GLU A 169 5.71 -0.47 7.01
N TYR A 170 6.94 -0.19 6.58
CA TYR A 170 7.32 -0.39 5.18
C TYR A 170 7.18 -1.83 4.74
N TYR A 171 7.65 -2.78 5.56
CA TYR A 171 7.52 -4.20 5.25
C TYR A 171 6.07 -4.67 5.25
N GLN A 172 5.29 -4.26 6.24
CA GLN A 172 3.89 -4.63 6.36
C GLN A 172 3.05 -4.02 5.23
N ASN A 173 3.27 -2.74 4.89
CA ASN A 173 2.59 -2.07 3.79
C ASN A 173 2.94 -2.72 2.45
N ARG A 174 4.22 -2.98 2.18
CA ARG A 174 4.64 -3.72 0.99
C ARG A 174 3.95 -5.08 0.89
N ARG A 175 3.93 -5.85 1.97
CA ARG A 175 3.26 -7.16 2.01
C ARG A 175 1.77 -7.07 1.69
N ASN A 176 1.09 -6.05 2.20
CA ASN A 176 -0.32 -5.80 1.90
C ASN A 176 -0.53 -5.41 0.44
N ILE A 177 0.29 -4.49 -0.06
CA ILE A 177 0.28 -4.06 -1.47
C ILE A 177 0.52 -5.26 -2.39
N ASP A 178 1.52 -6.09 -2.13
CA ASP A 178 1.84 -7.29 -2.93
C ASP A 178 0.69 -8.31 -2.92
N ARG A 179 -0.04 -8.43 -1.80
CA ARG A 179 -1.26 -9.25 -1.74
C ARG A 179 -2.35 -8.67 -2.61
N ASP A 180 -2.57 -7.36 -2.57
CA ASP A 180 -3.57 -6.69 -3.38
C ASP A 180 -3.25 -6.77 -4.87
N ILE A 181 -1.97 -6.65 -5.24
CA ILE A 181 -1.49 -6.89 -6.61
C ILE A 181 -1.85 -8.31 -7.07
N ARG A 182 -1.56 -9.33 -6.26
CA ARG A 182 -1.91 -10.73 -6.61
C ARG A 182 -3.41 -10.92 -6.80
N ASN A 183 -4.21 -10.36 -5.90
CA ASN A 183 -5.67 -10.45 -6.01
C ASN A 183 -6.20 -9.75 -7.27
N LYS A 184 -5.72 -8.54 -7.55
CA LYS A 184 -6.10 -7.79 -8.76
C LYS A 184 -5.65 -8.50 -10.04
N LYS A 185 -4.46 -9.11 -10.05
CA LYS A 185 -3.99 -9.93 -11.20
C LYS A 185 -4.90 -11.11 -11.47
N ALA A 186 -5.33 -11.83 -10.44
CA ALA A 186 -6.29 -12.92 -10.59
C ALA A 186 -7.63 -12.42 -11.20
N PHE A 187 -8.15 -11.27 -10.75
CA PHE A 187 -9.33 -10.67 -11.36
C PHE A 187 -9.12 -10.25 -12.83
N VAL A 188 -7.95 -9.73 -13.16
CA VAL A 188 -7.60 -9.41 -14.57
C VAL A 188 -7.59 -10.67 -15.42
N GLU A 189 -7.00 -11.76 -14.92
CA GLU A 189 -6.96 -13.05 -15.61
C GLU A 189 -8.37 -13.63 -15.80
N ASP A 190 -9.24 -13.59 -14.77
CA ASP A 190 -10.62 -14.05 -14.86
C ASP A 190 -11.42 -13.25 -15.88
N ILE A 191 -11.29 -11.92 -15.89
CA ILE A 191 -11.95 -11.06 -16.89
C ILE A 191 -11.41 -11.37 -18.28
N ALA A 192 -10.08 -11.45 -18.45
CA ALA A 192 -9.46 -11.76 -19.73
C ALA A 192 -9.92 -13.11 -20.30
N ALA A 193 -10.12 -14.11 -19.45
CA ALA A 193 -10.65 -15.42 -19.83
C ALA A 193 -12.13 -15.38 -20.25
N SER A 194 -12.90 -14.42 -19.73
CA SER A 194 -14.32 -14.21 -20.07
C SER A 194 -14.52 -13.42 -21.35
N LEU A 195 -13.51 -12.68 -21.81
CA LEU A 195 -13.56 -11.89 -23.04
C LEU A 195 -13.40 -12.81 -24.27
N PRO A 196 -14.08 -12.50 -25.40
CA PRO A 196 -13.87 -13.20 -26.66
C PRO A 196 -12.41 -13.09 -27.12
N SER A 197 -11.92 -14.15 -27.76
CA SER A 197 -10.55 -14.16 -28.29
C SER A 197 -10.34 -13.03 -29.29
N GLY A 198 -9.27 -12.27 -29.11
CA GLY A 198 -8.95 -11.11 -29.97
C GLY A 198 -9.92 -9.92 -29.81
N TYR A 199 -10.47 -9.72 -28.61
CA TYR A 199 -11.43 -8.64 -28.34
C TYR A 199 -10.82 -7.26 -28.58
N GLU A 200 -11.35 -6.53 -29.56
CA GLU A 200 -10.93 -5.18 -29.96
C GLU A 200 -11.91 -4.12 -29.41
N ALA A 201 -11.71 -3.67 -28.17
CA ALA A 201 -12.65 -2.77 -27.49
C ALA A 201 -12.94 -1.48 -28.28
N ASP A 202 -11.94 -0.86 -28.90
CA ASP A 202 -12.12 0.38 -29.64
C ASP A 202 -13.00 0.22 -30.88
N LYS A 203 -12.92 -0.93 -31.56
CA LYS A 203 -13.80 -1.27 -32.66
C LYS A 203 -15.25 -1.32 -32.22
N TRP A 204 -15.53 -1.99 -31.08
CA TRP A 204 -16.87 -2.14 -30.58
C TRP A 204 -17.41 -0.89 -29.90
N ARG A 205 -16.55 -0.10 -29.27
CA ARG A 205 -16.94 1.20 -28.69
C ARG A 205 -17.46 2.15 -29.77
N ASN A 206 -16.80 2.17 -30.94
CA ASN A 206 -17.14 3.04 -32.07
C ASN A 206 -18.21 2.45 -33.01
N ALA A 207 -18.59 1.19 -32.87
CA ALA A 207 -19.64 0.59 -33.69
C ALA A 207 -21.01 1.21 -33.37
N ASN A 208 -21.66 1.77 -34.39
CA ASN A 208 -22.97 2.38 -34.25
C ASN A 208 -24.07 1.35 -34.60
N VAL A 209 -24.61 0.70 -33.60
CA VAL A 209 -25.72 -0.26 -33.76
C VAL A 209 -26.98 0.42 -34.28
N GLY A 210 -27.20 1.68 -33.93
CA GLY A 210 -28.36 2.47 -34.36
C GLY A 210 -28.43 2.66 -35.88
N ASP A 211 -27.30 2.77 -36.59
CA ASP A 211 -27.29 2.87 -38.05
C ASP A 211 -27.73 1.55 -38.69
N ILE A 212 -27.32 0.41 -38.09
CA ILE A 212 -27.71 -0.93 -38.59
C ILE A 212 -29.20 -1.19 -38.36
N TYR A 213 -29.76 -0.80 -37.22
CA TYR A 213 -31.19 -0.91 -37.00
C TYR A 213 -31.99 -0.02 -37.91
N ARG A 214 -31.55 1.19 -38.22
CA ARG A 214 -32.18 2.07 -39.21
C ARG A 214 -32.16 1.46 -40.62
N GLU A 215 -31.11 0.77 -40.97
CA GLU A 215 -30.99 0.07 -42.24
C GLU A 215 -31.94 -1.14 -42.27
N ILE A 216 -32.02 -1.92 -41.19
CA ILE A 216 -33.00 -3.03 -41.06
C ILE A 216 -34.44 -2.51 -41.20
N GLU A 217 -34.75 -1.41 -40.51
CA GLU A 217 -36.10 -0.81 -40.57
C GLU A 217 -36.44 -0.32 -41.96
N ARG A 218 -35.48 0.35 -42.65
CA ARG A 218 -35.65 0.78 -44.06
C ARG A 218 -35.92 -0.41 -44.97
N ILE A 219 -35.11 -1.47 -44.91
CA ILE A 219 -35.28 -2.67 -45.74
C ILE A 219 -36.62 -3.39 -45.39
N THR A 220 -36.94 -3.51 -44.11
CA THR A 220 -38.21 -4.12 -43.70
C THR A 220 -39.43 -3.36 -44.20
N HIS A 221 -39.38 -2.01 -44.16
CA HIS A 221 -40.40 -1.16 -44.70
C HIS A 221 -40.49 -1.33 -46.24
N GLU A 222 -39.35 -1.31 -46.93
CA GLU A 222 -39.32 -1.52 -48.41
C GLU A 222 -39.88 -2.91 -48.79
N ASN A 223 -39.50 -3.96 -48.06
CA ASN A 223 -40.06 -5.30 -48.27
C ASN A 223 -41.59 -5.33 -48.07
N SER A 224 -42.11 -4.65 -47.05
CA SER A 224 -43.55 -4.54 -46.81
C SER A 224 -44.29 -3.85 -47.98
N VAL A 225 -43.66 -2.81 -48.52
CA VAL A 225 -44.18 -2.11 -49.71
C VAL A 225 -44.18 -3.03 -50.93
N ILE A 226 -43.09 -3.80 -51.15
CA ILE A 226 -42.98 -4.77 -52.25
C ILE A 226 -44.05 -5.85 -52.13
N GLU A 227 -44.27 -6.45 -50.94
CA GLU A 227 -45.32 -7.45 -50.72
C GLU A 227 -46.69 -6.88 -51.04
N LYS A 228 -46.99 -5.68 -50.55
CA LYS A 228 -48.25 -5.01 -50.81
C LYS A 228 -48.49 -4.72 -52.31
N ALA A 229 -47.41 -4.29 -52.99
CA ALA A 229 -47.42 -4.07 -54.44
C ALA A 229 -47.76 -5.38 -55.20
N LYS A 230 -47.10 -6.49 -54.89
CA LYS A 230 -47.38 -7.79 -55.51
C LYS A 230 -48.82 -8.22 -55.30
N GLN A 231 -49.33 -8.14 -54.02
CA GLN A 231 -50.72 -8.47 -53.72
C GLN A 231 -51.72 -7.57 -54.49
N MET A 232 -51.43 -6.28 -54.60
CA MET A 232 -52.28 -5.37 -55.35
C MET A 232 -52.33 -5.72 -56.85
N LEU A 233 -51.18 -6.00 -57.44
CA LEU A 233 -51.08 -6.37 -58.86
C LEU A 233 -51.76 -7.73 -59.16
N ASP A 234 -51.52 -8.74 -58.28
CA ASP A 234 -52.16 -10.03 -58.40
C ASP A 234 -53.69 -9.92 -58.33
N ASN A 235 -54.22 -9.06 -57.50
CA ASN A 235 -55.63 -8.83 -57.33
C ASN A 235 -56.22 -7.78 -58.32
N ARG A 236 -55.39 -7.08 -59.10
CA ARG A 236 -55.86 -6.01 -60.02
C ARG A 236 -56.99 -6.50 -60.95
N ASN A 237 -56.70 -7.58 -61.63
CA ASN A 237 -57.66 -8.13 -62.61
C ASN A 237 -58.97 -8.60 -61.91
N ASN A 238 -58.87 -9.11 -60.73
CA ASN A 238 -60.05 -9.57 -59.95
C ASN A 238 -60.90 -8.37 -59.50
N LYS A 239 -60.26 -7.31 -59.01
CA LYS A 239 -60.96 -6.06 -58.63
C LYS A 239 -61.59 -5.39 -59.83
N MET A 240 -60.87 -5.32 -60.97
CA MET A 240 -61.41 -4.73 -62.20
C MET A 240 -62.57 -5.45 -62.68
N ARG A 241 -62.54 -6.82 -62.67
CA ARG A 241 -63.73 -7.68 -63.03
C ARG A 241 -64.85 -7.43 -62.06
N LYS A 242 -64.57 -7.27 -60.75
CA LYS A 242 -65.65 -6.97 -59.79
C LYS A 242 -66.29 -5.62 -60.09
N PHE A 243 -65.57 -4.58 -60.31
CA PHE A 243 -66.15 -3.26 -60.66
C PHE A 243 -66.96 -3.29 -61.92
N GLN A 244 -66.51 -4.07 -62.90
CA GLN A 244 -67.29 -4.26 -64.14
C GLN A 244 -68.55 -5.05 -63.90
N ALA A 245 -68.49 -6.10 -63.06
CA ALA A 245 -69.65 -6.87 -62.69
C ALA A 245 -70.66 -6.01 -61.89
N ASP A 246 -70.19 -5.23 -60.96
CA ASP A 246 -71.05 -4.35 -60.14
C ASP A 246 -71.76 -3.30 -61.05
N LEU A 247 -71.05 -2.75 -62.06
CA LEU A 247 -71.61 -1.85 -63.04
C LEU A 247 -72.77 -2.58 -63.88
N GLU A 248 -72.48 -3.78 -64.34
CA GLU A 248 -73.48 -4.53 -65.12
C GLU A 248 -74.72 -4.93 -64.28
N ILE A 249 -74.49 -5.26 -62.98
CA ILE A 249 -75.63 -5.52 -62.03
C ILE A 249 -76.44 -4.24 -61.85
N GLU A 250 -75.81 -3.08 -61.67
CA GLU A 250 -76.52 -1.81 -61.48
C GLU A 250 -77.25 -1.41 -62.73
N LYS A 251 -76.67 -1.58 -63.91
CA LYS A 251 -77.38 -1.38 -65.23
C LYS A 251 -78.57 -2.28 -65.34
N ALA A 252 -78.44 -3.60 -65.07
CA ALA A 252 -79.47 -4.53 -65.13
C ALA A 252 -80.64 -4.22 -64.16
N ALA A 253 -80.29 -3.78 -62.93
CA ALA A 253 -81.25 -3.32 -61.94
C ALA A 253 -82.04 -2.08 -62.45
N ILE A 254 -81.34 -1.11 -63.03
CA ILE A 254 -81.97 0.08 -63.62
C ILE A 254 -82.88 -0.32 -64.80
N GLU A 255 -82.45 -1.24 -65.67
CA GLU A 255 -83.24 -1.73 -66.78
C GLU A 255 -84.47 -2.47 -66.33
N SER A 256 -84.32 -3.37 -65.35
CA SER A 256 -85.44 -4.12 -64.75
C SER A 256 -86.45 -3.21 -64.06
N GLU A 257 -85.97 -2.26 -63.22
CA GLU A 257 -86.85 -1.30 -62.50
C GLU A 257 -87.69 -0.47 -63.50
N LEU A 258 -86.96 0.13 -64.45
CA LEU A 258 -87.63 0.99 -65.47
C LEU A 258 -88.39 0.18 -66.50
N GLY A 259 -87.96 -1.08 -66.84
CA GLY A 259 -88.70 -1.98 -67.71
C GLY A 259 -90.02 -2.41 -67.05
N GLN A 260 -90.03 -2.82 -65.79
CA GLN A 260 -91.23 -3.12 -65.05
C GLN A 260 -92.19 -1.89 -64.97
N ARG A 261 -91.59 -0.74 -64.72
CA ARG A 261 -92.37 0.51 -64.69
C ARG A 261 -92.95 0.88 -66.05
N SER A 262 -92.22 0.67 -67.13
CA SER A 262 -92.70 0.83 -68.52
C SER A 262 -93.82 -0.15 -68.83
N ALA A 263 -93.69 -1.44 -68.45
CA ALA A 263 -94.76 -2.46 -68.64
C ALA A 263 -96.03 -2.12 -67.87
N GLN A 264 -95.86 -1.67 -66.58
CA GLN A 264 -97.02 -1.20 -65.77
C GLN A 264 -97.65 0.04 -66.41
N ILE A 265 -96.87 0.96 -66.90
CA ILE A 265 -97.43 2.12 -67.61
C ILE A 265 -98.12 1.73 -68.92
N THR A 266 -97.60 0.76 -69.70
CA THR A 266 -98.24 0.23 -70.90
C THR A 266 -99.55 -0.44 -70.58
N GLU A 267 -99.64 -1.20 -69.51
CA GLU A 267 -100.90 -1.80 -69.02
C GLU A 267 -101.91 -0.74 -68.57
N GLU A 268 -101.41 0.29 -67.88
CA GLU A 268 -102.22 1.42 -67.45
C GLU A 268 -102.64 2.34 -68.59
N ILE A 269 -101.74 2.54 -69.62
CA ILE A 269 -102.09 3.22 -70.88
C ILE A 269 -103.27 2.57 -71.61
N THR A 270 -103.24 1.26 -71.68
CA THR A 270 -104.34 0.51 -72.25
C THR A 270 -105.66 0.73 -71.52
N ARG A 271 -105.61 0.95 -70.20
CA ARG A 271 -106.73 1.26 -69.34
C ARG A 271 -107.16 2.73 -69.36
N LEU A 272 -106.19 3.64 -69.70
CA LEU A 272 -106.32 5.04 -69.55
C LEU A 272 -106.09 5.85 -70.84
N GLU A 273 -106.61 5.38 -72.03
CA GLU A 273 -106.52 6.13 -73.29
C GLU A 273 -107.10 7.55 -73.24
N GLY A 274 -107.79 7.91 -72.14
CA GLY A 274 -108.22 9.25 -71.79
C GLY A 274 -107.20 10.10 -71.05
N GLN A 275 -106.06 9.51 -70.54
CA GLN A 275 -104.95 10.24 -69.80
C GLN A 275 -103.63 10.18 -70.59
N ILE A 276 -103.64 9.83 -71.83
CA ILE A 276 -102.51 9.54 -72.75
C ILE A 276 -101.56 10.78 -72.85
N ALA A 277 -102.06 12.01 -72.88
CA ALA A 277 -101.22 13.21 -73.05
C ALA A 277 -100.23 13.41 -71.89
N THR A 278 -100.66 13.11 -70.63
CA THR A 278 -99.80 13.35 -69.44
C THR A 278 -98.77 12.21 -69.28
N LEU A 279 -99.13 10.97 -69.53
CA LEU A 279 -98.19 9.85 -69.37
C LEU A 279 -97.11 9.74 -70.48
N ARG A 280 -97.37 10.26 -71.67
CA ARG A 280 -96.36 10.37 -72.79
C ARG A 280 -95.29 11.37 -72.41
N GLN A 281 -95.65 12.41 -71.69
CA GLN A 281 -94.63 13.37 -71.12
C GLN A 281 -93.83 12.73 -69.99
N GLU A 282 -94.43 11.90 -69.15
CA GLU A 282 -93.72 11.10 -68.11
C GLU A 282 -92.82 10.06 -68.73
N GLN A 283 -93.21 9.33 -69.77
CA GLN A 283 -92.44 8.31 -70.49
C GLN A 283 -91.20 8.93 -71.15
N SER A 284 -91.28 10.09 -71.78
CA SER A 284 -90.09 10.80 -72.29
C SER A 284 -89.17 11.21 -71.16
N GLY A 285 -89.69 11.53 -69.98
CA GLY A 285 -88.88 11.83 -68.78
C GLY A 285 -88.17 10.62 -68.17
N LEU A 286 -88.75 9.42 -68.36
CA LEU A 286 -88.14 8.19 -67.86
C LEU A 286 -86.93 7.76 -68.69
N GLU A 287 -86.89 7.94 -70.00
CA GLU A 287 -85.74 7.67 -70.79
C GLU A 287 -84.55 8.66 -70.45
N SER A 288 -84.88 9.91 -70.17
CA SER A 288 -83.84 10.87 -69.66
C SER A 288 -83.31 10.43 -68.29
N LYS A 289 -84.20 10.06 -67.35
CA LYS A 289 -83.78 9.57 -66.01
C LYS A 289 -82.96 8.30 -66.05
N LYS A 290 -83.31 7.35 -67.03
CA LYS A 290 -82.49 6.18 -67.26
C LYS A 290 -81.10 6.53 -67.77
N ALA A 291 -81.00 7.43 -68.74
CA ALA A 291 -79.70 7.89 -69.23
C ALA A 291 -78.87 8.56 -68.15
N ASP A 292 -79.50 9.43 -67.29
CA ASP A 292 -78.84 10.08 -66.17
C ASP A 292 -78.31 9.07 -65.14
N LYS A 293 -79.13 8.06 -64.76
CA LYS A 293 -78.73 6.97 -63.82
C LYS A 293 -77.55 6.15 -64.34
N ILE A 294 -77.64 5.75 -65.68
CA ILE A 294 -76.56 5.04 -66.33
C ILE A 294 -75.28 5.92 -66.36
N GLN A 295 -75.41 7.17 -66.69
CA GLN A 295 -74.29 8.10 -66.67
C GLN A 295 -73.67 8.22 -65.31
N ILE A 296 -74.46 8.29 -64.23
CA ILE A 296 -73.94 8.30 -62.84
C ILE A 296 -73.19 7.00 -62.52
N ALA A 297 -73.81 5.84 -62.88
CA ALA A 297 -73.18 4.53 -62.67
C ALA A 297 -71.87 4.36 -63.40
N GLU A 298 -71.82 4.82 -64.65
CA GLU A 298 -70.56 4.86 -65.46
C GLU A 298 -69.54 5.82 -64.90
N SER A 299 -69.99 6.97 -64.36
CA SER A 299 -69.09 7.92 -63.70
C SER A 299 -68.49 7.34 -62.41
N ASN A 300 -69.34 6.65 -61.60
CA ASN A 300 -68.89 5.97 -60.40
C ASN A 300 -67.85 4.87 -60.68
N TYR A 301 -68.16 4.07 -61.76
CA TYR A 301 -67.24 3.03 -62.24
C TYR A 301 -65.88 3.66 -62.63
N ARG A 302 -65.88 4.74 -63.48
CA ARG A 302 -64.64 5.45 -63.91
C ARG A 302 -63.92 6.00 -62.74
N ALA A 303 -64.58 6.60 -61.73
CA ALA A 303 -64.00 7.09 -60.55
C ALA A 303 -63.31 6.00 -59.69
N SER A 304 -64.01 4.85 -59.52
CA SER A 304 -63.48 3.70 -58.79
C SER A 304 -62.23 3.10 -59.46
N VAL A 305 -62.33 2.94 -60.83
CA VAL A 305 -61.15 2.51 -61.60
C VAL A 305 -59.98 3.45 -61.50
N ALA A 306 -60.25 4.76 -61.69
CA ALA A 306 -59.19 5.79 -61.65
C ALA A 306 -58.53 5.83 -60.24
N SER A 307 -59.35 5.73 -59.18
CA SER A 307 -58.81 5.67 -57.81
C SER A 307 -57.92 4.44 -57.60
N PHE A 308 -58.41 3.25 -58.04
CA PHE A 308 -57.64 2.03 -57.92
C PHE A 308 -56.39 2.01 -58.79
N GLU A 309 -56.47 2.52 -60.01
CA GLU A 309 -55.30 2.66 -60.89
C GLU A 309 -54.26 3.64 -60.31
N SER A 310 -54.70 4.73 -59.68
CA SER A 310 -53.81 5.65 -58.96
C SER A 310 -53.13 4.92 -57.78
N GLU A 311 -53.88 4.13 -57.00
CA GLU A 311 -53.26 3.31 -55.94
C GLU A 311 -52.27 2.29 -56.51
N CYS A 312 -52.58 1.61 -57.62
CA CYS A 312 -51.68 0.68 -58.25
C CYS A 312 -50.41 1.31 -58.79
N ALA A 313 -50.51 2.53 -59.37
CA ALA A 313 -49.39 3.28 -59.89
C ALA A 313 -48.35 3.63 -58.82
N GLU A 314 -48.79 3.84 -57.55
CA GLU A 314 -47.91 4.08 -56.42
C GLU A 314 -47.05 2.85 -56.07
N TYR A 315 -47.58 1.63 -56.29
CA TYR A 315 -46.89 0.38 -56.01
C TYR A 315 -46.23 -0.27 -57.22
N GLU A 316 -46.52 0.14 -58.44
CA GLU A 316 -45.97 -0.45 -59.65
C GLU A 316 -44.45 -0.50 -59.72
N PRO A 317 -43.71 0.56 -59.26
CA PRO A 317 -42.25 0.56 -59.24
C PRO A 317 -41.63 -0.52 -58.30
N TYR A 318 -42.44 -1.09 -57.39
CA TYR A 318 -41.99 -2.07 -56.42
C TYR A 318 -42.37 -3.51 -56.76
N ALA A 319 -43.22 -3.70 -57.76
CA ALA A 319 -43.79 -5.03 -58.07
C ALA A 319 -42.76 -6.04 -58.56
N ASP A 320 -41.75 -5.56 -59.30
CA ASP A 320 -40.69 -6.39 -59.87
C ASP A 320 -39.46 -6.49 -58.96
N LYS A 321 -39.47 -5.77 -57.82
CA LYS A 321 -38.40 -5.90 -56.85
C LYS A 321 -38.46 -7.19 -56.05
N GLU A 322 -37.29 -7.77 -55.84
CA GLU A 322 -37.14 -8.90 -54.94
C GLU A 322 -37.08 -8.43 -53.46
N LEU A 323 -37.61 -9.27 -52.59
CA LEU A 323 -37.46 -9.03 -51.11
C LEU A 323 -36.01 -9.12 -50.75
N GLN A 324 -35.52 -8.11 -50.01
CA GLN A 324 -34.17 -8.12 -49.48
C GLN A 324 -34.13 -8.91 -48.19
N ASP A 325 -33.16 -9.84 -48.04
CA ASP A 325 -32.98 -10.61 -46.81
C ASP A 325 -32.25 -9.72 -45.76
N VAL A 326 -32.85 -9.56 -44.63
CA VAL A 326 -32.31 -8.80 -43.50
C VAL A 326 -31.59 -9.68 -42.47
N THR A 327 -31.55 -10.99 -42.66
CA THR A 327 -31.05 -11.96 -41.70
C THR A 327 -29.57 -11.70 -41.37
N GLU A 328 -28.74 -11.46 -42.38
CA GLU A 328 -27.31 -11.17 -42.17
C GLU A 328 -27.10 -9.86 -41.41
N ILE A 329 -27.90 -8.84 -41.73
CA ILE A 329 -27.78 -7.51 -41.05
C ILE A 329 -28.26 -7.63 -39.62
N GLN A 330 -29.33 -8.38 -39.33
CA GLN A 330 -29.81 -8.68 -37.97
C GLN A 330 -28.76 -9.45 -37.15
N GLN A 331 -28.14 -10.47 -37.76
CA GLN A 331 -27.04 -11.21 -37.12
C GLN A 331 -25.86 -10.31 -36.81
N ARG A 332 -25.51 -9.40 -37.72
CA ARG A 332 -24.46 -8.42 -37.53
C ARG A 332 -24.80 -7.44 -36.38
N ALA A 333 -26.03 -6.95 -36.31
CA ALA A 333 -26.48 -6.08 -35.22
C ALA A 333 -26.35 -6.81 -33.86
N LYS A 334 -26.87 -8.04 -33.79
CA LYS A 334 -26.77 -8.86 -32.57
C LYS A 334 -25.30 -9.11 -32.16
N SER A 335 -24.44 -9.46 -33.13
CA SER A 335 -23.03 -9.67 -32.86
C SER A 335 -22.33 -8.41 -32.27
N ILE A 336 -22.71 -7.22 -32.75
CA ILE A 336 -22.17 -5.96 -32.21
C ILE A 336 -22.70 -5.71 -30.80
N GLU A 337 -23.97 -6.00 -30.51
CA GLU A 337 -24.54 -5.88 -29.17
C GLU A 337 -23.88 -6.84 -28.20
N ASP A 338 -23.71 -8.10 -28.57
CA ASP A 338 -23.01 -9.11 -27.76
C ASP A 338 -21.57 -8.65 -27.46
N MET A 339 -20.85 -8.13 -28.45
CA MET A 339 -19.51 -7.60 -28.25
C MET A 339 -19.48 -6.33 -27.39
N LYS A 340 -20.46 -5.45 -27.53
CA LYS A 340 -20.58 -4.25 -26.67
C LYS A 340 -20.89 -4.58 -25.22
N ALA A 341 -21.58 -5.68 -24.94
CA ALA A 341 -21.83 -6.13 -23.59
C ALA A 341 -20.53 -6.40 -22.81
N HIS A 342 -19.44 -6.76 -23.49
CA HIS A 342 -18.13 -6.99 -22.88
C HIS A 342 -17.32 -5.70 -22.63
N LEU A 343 -17.74 -4.53 -23.12
CA LEU A 343 -16.97 -3.28 -22.95
C LEU A 343 -16.77 -2.92 -21.48
N ASN A 344 -17.79 -3.06 -20.65
CA ASN A 344 -17.70 -2.75 -19.23
C ASN A 344 -16.67 -3.63 -18.50
N GLU A 345 -16.63 -4.93 -18.84
CA GLU A 345 -15.66 -5.87 -18.27
C GLU A 345 -14.24 -5.54 -18.77
N TYR A 346 -14.10 -5.21 -20.05
CA TYR A 346 -12.82 -4.77 -20.59
C TYR A 346 -12.32 -3.48 -19.91
N ASP A 347 -13.17 -2.46 -19.77
CA ASP A 347 -12.82 -1.20 -19.11
C ASP A 347 -12.46 -1.43 -17.64
N ARG A 348 -13.15 -2.33 -16.97
CA ARG A 348 -12.81 -2.78 -15.61
C ARG A 348 -11.43 -3.46 -15.57
N MET A 349 -11.14 -4.32 -16.54
CA MET A 349 -9.84 -4.98 -16.66
C MET A 349 -8.71 -3.96 -16.83
N VAL A 350 -8.87 -2.99 -17.74
CA VAL A 350 -7.88 -1.92 -17.98
C VAL A 350 -7.66 -1.08 -16.71
N LYS A 351 -8.74 -0.75 -15.99
CA LYS A 351 -8.63 -0.02 -14.72
C LYS A 351 -7.84 -0.82 -13.68
N LEU A 352 -8.12 -2.12 -13.55
CA LEU A 352 -7.37 -2.99 -12.64
C LEU A 352 -5.89 -3.10 -13.03
N GLN A 353 -5.57 -3.14 -14.32
CA GLN A 353 -4.18 -3.13 -14.81
C GLN A 353 -3.45 -1.85 -14.44
N ASN A 354 -4.09 -0.69 -14.57
CA ASN A 354 -3.53 0.59 -14.16
C ASN A 354 -3.32 0.63 -12.63
N ASP A 355 -4.32 0.21 -11.85
CA ASP A 355 -4.20 0.10 -10.38
C ASP A 355 -3.02 -0.82 -9.98
N ILE A 356 -2.83 -1.94 -10.69
CA ILE A 356 -1.70 -2.85 -10.46
C ILE A 356 -0.37 -2.15 -10.71
N SER A 357 -0.28 -1.39 -11.80
CA SER A 357 0.93 -0.61 -12.12
C SER A 357 1.26 0.40 -11.02
N ASP A 358 0.27 1.15 -10.54
CA ASP A 358 0.45 2.12 -9.46
C ASP A 358 0.87 1.45 -8.15
N LEU A 359 0.25 0.31 -7.82
CA LEU A 359 0.61 -0.48 -6.65
C LEU A 359 2.02 -1.09 -6.76
N GLN A 360 2.46 -1.48 -7.95
CA GLN A 360 3.82 -1.96 -8.18
C GLN A 360 4.86 -0.88 -7.92
N VAL A 361 4.60 0.37 -8.33
CA VAL A 361 5.48 1.51 -8.02
C VAL A 361 5.56 1.73 -6.52
N GLN A 362 4.43 1.67 -5.80
CA GLN A 362 4.41 1.82 -4.35
C GLN A 362 5.15 0.68 -3.64
N SER A 363 4.96 -0.57 -4.07
CA SER A 363 5.68 -1.73 -3.53
C SER A 363 7.20 -1.61 -3.74
N GLN A 364 7.61 -1.11 -4.91
CA GLN A 364 9.02 -0.89 -5.22
C GLN A 364 9.61 0.21 -4.33
N ASP A 365 8.92 1.36 -4.13
CA ASP A 365 9.37 2.41 -3.21
C ASP A 365 9.59 1.88 -1.79
N MET A 366 8.67 1.05 -1.28
CA MET A 366 8.84 0.41 0.04
C MET A 366 10.04 -0.55 0.05
N THR A 367 10.26 -1.28 -1.04
CA THR A 367 11.41 -2.18 -1.19
C THR A 367 12.71 -1.39 -1.17
N ASP A 368 12.80 -0.30 -1.92
CA ASP A 368 13.99 0.55 -2.00
C ASP A 368 14.34 1.16 -0.63
N LYS A 369 13.33 1.61 0.11
CA LYS A 369 13.49 2.12 1.48
C LYS A 369 14.02 1.05 2.44
N ILE A 370 13.47 -0.17 2.38
CA ILE A 370 13.93 -1.30 3.19
C ILE A 370 15.37 -1.67 2.83
N GLU A 371 15.71 -1.79 1.55
CA GLU A 371 17.07 -2.11 1.09
C GLU A 371 18.06 -0.99 1.45
N LYS A 372 17.63 0.27 1.35
CA LYS A 372 18.46 1.40 1.80
C LYS A 372 18.76 1.30 3.30
N ALA A 373 17.74 1.02 4.12
CA ALA A 373 17.94 0.82 5.56
C ALA A 373 18.87 -0.37 5.87
N ARG A 374 18.88 -1.41 5.01
CA ARG A 374 19.73 -2.59 5.13
C ARG A 374 21.21 -2.31 4.76
N THR A 375 21.44 -1.46 3.78
CA THR A 375 22.80 -1.16 3.29
C THR A 375 23.49 -0.06 4.06
N LEU A 376 22.74 0.94 4.56
CA LEU A 376 23.27 2.07 5.33
C LEU A 376 24.16 1.69 6.52
N PRO A 377 23.88 0.62 7.33
CA PRO A 377 24.79 0.22 8.40
C PRO A 377 26.22 -0.02 7.93
N GLY A 378 26.41 -0.65 6.77
CA GLY A 378 27.73 -0.86 6.18
C GLY A 378 28.42 0.45 5.78
N GLU A 379 27.70 1.40 5.19
CA GLU A 379 28.19 2.73 4.84
C GLU A 379 28.57 3.54 6.08
N ILE A 380 27.74 3.47 7.13
CA ILE A 380 27.98 4.14 8.42
C ILE A 380 29.26 3.58 9.05
N LEU A 381 29.38 2.25 9.16
CA LEU A 381 30.53 1.61 9.77
C LEU A 381 31.84 1.91 9.02
N ALA A 382 31.81 2.01 7.69
CA ALA A 382 32.96 2.38 6.89
C ALA A 382 33.47 3.81 7.15
N ASN A 383 32.60 4.70 7.64
CA ASN A 383 32.88 6.13 7.87
C ASN A 383 32.98 6.50 9.36
N CYS A 384 32.80 5.55 10.28
CA CYS A 384 32.89 5.79 11.73
C CYS A 384 34.28 5.44 12.27
N THR A 385 34.65 6.11 13.36
CA THR A 385 35.74 5.63 14.24
C THR A 385 35.16 4.54 15.14
N ILE A 386 35.47 3.28 14.87
CA ILE A 386 34.95 2.14 15.61
C ILE A 386 36.00 1.72 16.64
N PRO A 387 35.71 1.76 17.94
CA PRO A 387 36.64 1.29 18.97
C PRO A 387 36.66 -0.25 19.10
N ILE A 388 36.20 -0.97 18.10
CA ILE A 388 36.08 -2.43 18.13
C ILE A 388 36.60 -3.01 16.82
N ASN A 389 37.68 -3.76 16.90
CA ASN A 389 38.26 -4.41 15.74
C ASN A 389 37.38 -5.58 15.29
N GLY A 390 37.13 -5.67 13.97
CA GLY A 390 36.31 -6.74 13.37
C GLY A 390 34.81 -6.61 13.62
N LEU A 391 34.30 -5.45 14.04
CA LEU A 391 32.88 -5.18 14.18
C LEU A 391 32.22 -5.03 12.81
N SER A 392 31.15 -5.79 12.60
CA SER A 392 30.17 -5.56 11.53
C SER A 392 28.74 -5.60 12.13
N VAL A 393 27.76 -5.13 11.38
CA VAL A 393 26.35 -5.18 11.81
C VAL A 393 25.52 -5.77 10.69
N GLU A 394 24.81 -6.87 10.98
CA GLU A 394 23.91 -7.53 10.05
C GLU A 394 22.52 -7.66 10.70
N ASN A 395 21.49 -7.17 10.02
CA ASN A 395 20.11 -7.17 10.52
C ASN A 395 19.97 -6.59 11.95
N GLY A 396 20.72 -5.51 12.25
CA GLY A 396 20.74 -4.87 13.57
C GLY A 396 21.45 -5.67 14.66
N ILE A 397 22.12 -6.77 14.30
CA ILE A 397 22.90 -7.60 15.25
C ILE A 397 24.38 -7.27 15.08
N PRO A 398 25.08 -6.82 16.13
CA PRO A 398 26.52 -6.62 16.06
C PRO A 398 27.24 -7.98 16.03
N LEU A 399 28.16 -8.10 15.10
CA LEU A 399 29.01 -9.27 14.91
C LEU A 399 30.46 -8.87 15.14
N ILE A 400 31.19 -9.68 15.90
CA ILE A 400 32.63 -9.53 16.10
C ILE A 400 33.31 -10.67 15.32
N HIS A 401 34.12 -10.33 14.33
CA HIS A 401 34.74 -11.30 13.41
C HIS A 401 33.71 -12.27 12.80
N GLY A 402 32.50 -11.78 12.47
CA GLY A 402 31.41 -12.55 11.89
C GLY A 402 30.57 -13.36 12.88
N LEU A 403 30.83 -13.30 14.18
CA LEU A 403 30.04 -13.98 15.22
C LEU A 403 29.20 -13.00 16.02
N PRO A 404 27.90 -13.28 16.25
CA PRO A 404 27.07 -12.48 17.17
C PRO A 404 27.73 -12.39 18.55
N VAL A 405 27.70 -11.20 19.15
CA VAL A 405 28.28 -10.95 20.48
C VAL A 405 27.77 -11.95 21.53
N SER A 406 26.49 -12.33 21.44
CA SER A 406 25.91 -13.35 22.34
C SER A 406 26.55 -14.73 22.23
N ASN A 407 27.15 -15.06 21.08
CA ASN A 407 27.74 -16.36 20.79
C ASN A 407 29.26 -16.42 21.13
N LEU A 408 29.84 -15.29 21.49
CA LEU A 408 31.22 -15.25 21.97
C LEU A 408 31.34 -15.99 23.31
N SER A 409 32.44 -16.71 23.49
CA SER A 409 32.80 -17.30 24.77
C SER A 409 33.04 -16.22 25.84
N GLU A 410 33.03 -16.59 27.11
CA GLU A 410 33.32 -15.65 28.21
C GLU A 410 34.67 -14.98 28.05
N GLY A 411 35.69 -15.72 27.65
CA GLY A 411 37.03 -15.19 27.38
C GLY A 411 37.03 -14.16 26.25
N GLU A 412 36.36 -14.46 25.13
CA GLU A 412 36.25 -13.53 23.99
C GLU A 412 35.44 -12.28 24.36
N LYS A 413 34.42 -12.39 25.20
CA LYS A 413 33.68 -11.21 25.70
C LYS A 413 34.56 -10.33 26.61
N LEU A 414 35.38 -10.94 27.46
CA LEU A 414 36.34 -10.20 28.28
C LEU A 414 37.40 -9.55 27.42
N ASP A 415 37.92 -10.25 26.42
CA ASP A 415 38.88 -9.70 25.45
C ASP A 415 38.31 -8.50 24.71
N LEU A 416 37.04 -8.60 24.27
CA LEU A 416 36.33 -7.49 23.66
C LEU A 416 36.26 -6.25 24.58
N CYS A 417 35.96 -6.46 25.87
CA CYS A 417 35.91 -5.37 26.83
C CYS A 417 37.25 -4.68 27.00
N ILE A 418 38.34 -5.46 27.02
CA ILE A 418 39.73 -4.91 27.10
C ILE A 418 40.07 -4.16 25.82
N ASP A 419 39.84 -4.75 24.66
CA ASP A 419 40.20 -4.17 23.38
C ASP A 419 39.46 -2.83 23.15
N VAL A 420 38.18 -2.75 23.53
CA VAL A 420 37.41 -1.49 23.49
C VAL A 420 38.00 -0.45 24.43
N ALA A 421 38.39 -0.86 25.63
CA ALA A 421 39.00 0.05 26.61
C ALA A 421 40.29 0.68 26.09
N VAL A 422 41.09 -0.09 25.36
CA VAL A 422 42.38 0.36 24.80
C VAL A 422 42.22 1.18 23.54
N GLN A 423 41.23 0.84 22.70
CA GLN A 423 41.09 1.45 21.37
C GLN A 423 40.32 2.78 21.40
N LYS A 424 39.57 3.09 22.45
CA LYS A 424 38.89 4.38 22.55
C LYS A 424 39.88 5.51 22.71
N PRO A 425 39.96 6.50 21.81
CA PRO A 425 40.85 7.63 21.91
C PRO A 425 40.59 8.43 23.17
N ASN A 426 41.66 8.86 23.84
CA ASN A 426 41.60 9.68 25.07
C ASN A 426 40.83 9.05 26.25
N ALA A 427 40.55 7.74 26.21
CA ALA A 427 39.87 7.05 27.29
C ALA A 427 40.76 6.99 28.56
N LEU A 428 40.08 6.91 29.71
CA LEU A 428 40.71 6.49 30.94
C LEU A 428 41.12 5.02 30.81
N ASN A 429 42.41 4.73 30.95
CA ASN A 429 42.95 3.38 30.89
C ASN A 429 42.65 2.60 32.18
N ILE A 430 41.38 2.44 32.49
CA ILE A 430 40.89 1.73 33.66
C ILE A 430 39.80 0.75 33.29
N ILE A 431 39.73 -0.37 34.01
CA ILE A 431 38.64 -1.33 33.96
C ILE A 431 38.22 -1.72 35.36
N LEU A 432 36.91 -1.71 35.63
CA LEU A 432 36.32 -2.09 36.92
C LEU A 432 35.71 -3.48 36.81
N ILE A 433 36.15 -4.42 37.67
CA ILE A 433 35.78 -5.81 37.59
C ILE A 433 35.06 -6.20 38.90
N ASP A 434 33.74 -6.26 38.88
CA ASP A 434 32.94 -6.62 40.05
C ASP A 434 32.57 -8.12 40.03
N GLY A 435 32.97 -8.84 41.09
CA GLY A 435 32.64 -10.25 41.22
C GLY A 435 33.62 -11.17 40.49
N ALA A 436 34.91 -10.91 40.53
CA ALA A 436 35.95 -11.74 39.89
C ALA A 436 35.96 -13.22 40.40
N GLU A 437 35.30 -13.53 41.50
CA GLU A 437 35.03 -14.91 41.93
C GLU A 437 34.14 -15.71 41.00
N LYS A 438 33.36 -15.06 40.16
CA LYS A 438 32.51 -15.71 39.13
C LYS A 438 33.34 -16.28 37.97
N LEU A 439 34.55 -15.81 37.80
CA LEU A 439 35.46 -16.30 36.77
C LEU A 439 36.28 -17.48 37.26
N ALA A 440 36.47 -18.48 36.41
CA ALA A 440 37.44 -19.51 36.68
C ALA A 440 38.84 -18.91 36.94
N THR A 441 39.64 -19.51 37.78
CA THR A 441 40.95 -18.97 38.22
C THR A 441 41.83 -18.65 37.03
N ASP A 442 41.97 -19.58 36.07
CA ASP A 442 42.78 -19.36 34.87
C ASP A 442 42.29 -18.19 34.02
N LEU A 443 40.96 -18.02 33.91
CA LEU A 443 40.36 -16.92 33.10
C LEU A 443 40.62 -15.57 33.78
N ARG A 444 40.52 -15.53 35.14
CA ARG A 444 40.80 -14.33 35.92
C ARG A 444 42.28 -13.92 35.84
N GLU A 445 43.19 -14.87 35.97
CA GLU A 445 44.62 -14.62 35.85
C GLU A 445 45.00 -14.10 34.45
N LYS A 446 44.44 -14.72 33.43
CA LYS A 446 44.60 -14.25 32.02
C LYS A 446 44.04 -12.84 31.84
N LEU A 447 42.87 -12.52 32.41
CA LEU A 447 42.27 -11.20 32.36
C LEU A 447 43.20 -10.15 32.97
N TYR A 448 43.71 -10.41 34.20
CA TYR A 448 44.63 -9.50 34.87
C TYR A 448 45.97 -9.32 34.11
N ALA A 449 46.52 -10.41 33.61
CA ALA A 449 47.74 -10.38 32.80
C ALA A 449 47.54 -9.57 31.52
N LYS A 450 46.41 -9.74 30.82
CA LYS A 450 46.10 -8.98 29.61
C LYS A 450 45.84 -7.49 29.91
N CYS A 451 45.15 -7.16 30.98
CA CYS A 451 45.01 -5.75 31.40
C CYS A 451 46.38 -5.10 31.62
N LYS A 452 47.29 -5.79 32.32
CA LYS A 452 48.64 -5.30 32.57
C LYS A 452 49.46 -5.16 31.28
N GLU A 453 49.41 -6.16 30.39
CA GLU A 453 50.07 -6.13 29.07
C GLU A 453 49.63 -4.93 28.25
N LYS A 454 48.30 -4.62 28.27
CA LYS A 454 47.71 -3.50 27.53
C LYS A 454 47.80 -2.15 28.23
N GLY A 455 48.44 -2.07 29.40
CA GLY A 455 48.58 -0.82 30.16
C GLY A 455 47.26 -0.34 30.79
N LEU A 456 46.29 -1.22 30.99
CA LEU A 456 45.03 -0.92 31.69
C LEU A 456 45.18 -1.13 33.18
N GLN A 457 44.87 -0.11 33.98
CA GLN A 457 44.70 -0.25 35.41
C GLN A 457 43.39 -0.95 35.70
N PHE A 458 43.39 -1.99 36.50
CA PHE A 458 42.13 -2.64 36.95
C PHE A 458 41.92 -2.47 38.42
N ILE A 459 40.65 -2.35 38.83
CA ILE A 459 40.19 -2.42 40.20
C ILE A 459 39.15 -3.54 40.23
N ALA A 460 39.51 -4.66 40.84
CA ALA A 460 38.66 -5.87 40.86
C ALA A 460 38.16 -6.12 42.28
N THR A 461 36.98 -6.73 42.42
CA THR A 461 36.48 -7.28 43.68
C THR A 461 36.41 -8.79 43.57
N ARG A 462 36.80 -9.47 44.66
CA ARG A 462 36.67 -10.90 44.78
C ARG A 462 36.19 -11.28 46.18
N THR A 463 35.14 -12.05 46.28
CA THR A 463 34.67 -12.62 47.53
C THR A 463 35.58 -13.80 47.93
N THR A 464 36.06 -13.80 49.17
CA THR A 464 36.89 -14.83 49.78
C THR A 464 36.34 -15.20 51.13
N ASP A 465 36.80 -16.31 51.69
CA ASP A 465 36.42 -16.76 53.05
C ASP A 465 37.21 -15.98 54.17
N GLU A 466 38.11 -15.07 53.79
CA GLU A 466 38.87 -14.28 54.75
C GLU A 466 38.01 -13.15 55.31
N ASN A 467 37.81 -13.13 56.65
CA ASN A 467 36.98 -12.14 57.34
C ASN A 467 37.68 -10.75 57.47
N LYS A 468 38.42 -10.33 56.44
CA LYS A 468 39.11 -9.06 56.44
C LYS A 468 39.14 -8.46 55.02
N PHE A 469 38.74 -7.20 54.94
CA PHE A 469 38.93 -6.43 53.70
C PHE A 469 40.43 -6.28 53.45
N THR A 470 40.92 -6.82 52.35
CA THR A 470 42.33 -6.80 51.97
C THR A 470 42.49 -6.21 50.56
N ILE A 471 43.53 -5.43 50.37
CA ILE A 471 43.88 -4.88 49.05
C ILE A 471 45.14 -5.65 48.60
N VAL A 472 44.99 -6.33 47.46
CA VAL A 472 46.11 -7.02 46.79
C VAL A 472 46.53 -6.15 45.61
N GLU A 473 47.74 -5.64 45.59
CA GLU A 473 48.31 -4.83 44.54
C GLU A 473 49.00 -5.69 43.48
N PHE A 474 48.95 -5.25 42.21
CA PHE A 474 49.51 -5.95 41.04
C PHE A 474 50.52 -5.09 40.26
#